data_b7e01f35364c6ca3bacc674753394f23
#
_entry.id   b7e01f35364c6ca3bacc674753394f23
#
_cell.length_a   1.000
_cell.length_b   1.000
_cell.length_c   1.000
_cell.angle_alpha   90.00
_cell.angle_beta   90.00
_cell.angle_gamma   90.00
#
_symmetry.space_group_name_H-M   'P 1'
#
loop_
_entity.id
_entity.type
_entity.pdbx_description
1 polymer ?
#
loop_
_entity_poly.entity_id
_entity_poly.type
_entity_poly.pdbx_seq_one_letter_code
_entity_poly.pdbx_strand_id
1 'polypeptide(L)'
;TFHKINKFADSGDILHQCVPKFDSKWGVIDTSVNAIIKAQDDLNLIAKAILKKKKLIYVKQPFIGRSYLTQSFRGTHLIQIYEKFQDKVLGYFIKKKFRFPKVKLIKMKFK
;
A
#
# COMPACT_ATOMS: atom_id res chain seq x y z
N THR A 1 2.07 -4.09 -0.46
CA THR A 1 2.29 -5.22 -1.37
C THR A 1 3.33 -6.17 -0.80
N PHE A 2 3.05 -7.47 -0.84
CA PHE A 2 3.99 -8.54 -0.53
C PHE A 2 4.42 -9.19 -1.84
N HIS A 3 5.70 -9.24 -2.11
CA HIS A 3 6.26 -9.78 -3.35
C HIS A 3 7.60 -10.50 -3.10
N LYS A 4 8.04 -11.31 -4.05
CA LYS A 4 9.36 -11.91 -4.00
C LYS A 4 10.44 -10.85 -4.16
N ILE A 5 11.55 -11.05 -3.48
CA ILE A 5 12.76 -10.26 -3.70
C ILE A 5 13.47 -10.80 -4.94
N ASN A 6 13.89 -9.90 -5.80
CA ASN A 6 14.79 -10.19 -6.92
C ASN A 6 15.88 -9.10 -7.02
N LYS A 7 16.69 -9.12 -8.07
CA LYS A 7 17.80 -8.17 -8.24
C LYS A 7 17.38 -6.72 -8.53
N PHE A 8 16.10 -6.48 -8.87
CA PHE A 8 15.57 -5.15 -9.12
C PHE A 8 14.60 -4.75 -8.01
N ALA A 9 14.63 -3.49 -7.60
CA ALA A 9 13.74 -2.99 -6.57
C ALA A 9 12.27 -3.14 -6.99
N ASP A 10 11.44 -3.62 -6.07
CA ASP A 10 9.97 -3.71 -6.16
C ASP A 10 9.39 -4.39 -7.42
N SER A 11 10.17 -5.25 -8.08
CA SER A 11 9.80 -5.87 -9.37
C SER A 11 9.49 -7.36 -9.32
N GLY A 12 9.53 -7.97 -8.14
CA GLY A 12 9.27 -9.40 -7.97
C GLY A 12 7.80 -9.79 -8.09
N ASP A 13 7.56 -11.08 -8.33
CA ASP A 13 6.21 -11.63 -8.42
C ASP A 13 5.39 -11.32 -7.16
N ILE A 14 4.16 -10.90 -7.33
CA ILE A 14 3.27 -10.45 -6.26
C ILE A 14 2.58 -11.64 -5.61
N LEU A 15 2.65 -11.72 -4.29
CA LEU A 15 1.91 -12.67 -3.47
C LEU A 15 0.57 -12.09 -3.01
N HIS A 16 0.58 -10.85 -2.50
CA HIS A 16 -0.58 -10.25 -1.89
C HIS A 16 -0.51 -8.72 -1.90
N GLN A 17 -1.66 -8.11 -2.09
CA GLN A 17 -1.82 -6.67 -1.97
C GLN A 17 -2.91 -6.35 -0.94
N CYS A 18 -2.61 -5.42 -0.05
CA CYS A 18 -3.55 -4.89 0.92
C CYS A 18 -3.71 -3.38 0.75
N VAL A 19 -4.88 -2.90 1.11
CA VAL A 19 -5.19 -1.47 1.17
C VAL A 19 -5.78 -1.20 2.55
N PRO A 20 -5.31 -0.20 3.27
CA PRO A 20 -5.90 0.19 4.55
C PRO A 20 -7.30 0.77 4.34
N LYS A 21 -8.06 0.85 5.39
CA LYS A 21 -9.26 1.70 5.41
C LYS A 21 -8.81 3.15 5.41
N PHE A 22 -9.60 4.00 4.81
CA PHE A 22 -9.39 5.45 4.85
C PHE A 22 -10.55 6.11 5.58
N ASP A 23 -10.23 7.10 6.39
CA ASP A 23 -11.20 7.96 7.04
C ASP A 23 -10.91 9.42 6.66
N SER A 24 -11.95 10.18 6.35
CA SER A 24 -11.82 11.59 5.96
C SER A 24 -11.30 12.48 7.09
N LYS A 25 -11.33 11.99 8.33
CA LYS A 25 -10.82 12.69 9.51
C LYS A 25 -9.34 12.45 9.76
N TRP A 26 -8.75 11.42 9.13
CA TRP A 26 -7.36 11.05 9.35
C TRP A 26 -6.39 11.98 8.64
N GLY A 27 -5.28 12.21 9.31
CA GLY A 27 -4.09 12.84 8.74
C GLY A 27 -3.21 11.83 7.99
N VAL A 28 -2.08 12.31 7.52
CA VAL A 28 -1.10 11.48 6.79
C VAL A 28 -0.50 10.41 7.71
N ILE A 29 -0.21 10.77 8.97
CA ILE A 29 0.36 9.84 9.95
C ILE A 29 -0.65 8.74 10.28
N ASP A 30 -1.91 9.08 10.60
CA ASP A 30 -2.96 8.11 10.91
C ASP A 30 -3.13 7.10 9.77
N THR A 31 -3.16 7.60 8.53
CA THR A 31 -3.27 6.76 7.33
C THR A 31 -2.09 5.82 7.18
N SER A 32 -0.87 6.32 7.42
CA SER A 32 0.37 5.52 7.33
C SER A 32 0.41 4.43 8.41
N VAL A 33 0.06 4.76 9.64
CA VAL A 33 -0.02 3.79 10.76
C VAL A 33 -1.05 2.70 10.45
N ASN A 34 -2.23 3.06 9.96
CA ASN A 34 -3.25 2.08 9.59
C ASN A 34 -2.82 1.19 8.43
N ALA A 35 -2.03 1.71 7.48
CA ALA A 35 -1.44 0.91 6.42
C ALA A 35 -0.46 -0.14 6.97
N ILE A 36 0.36 0.23 7.95
CA ILE A 36 1.31 -0.68 8.61
C ILE A 36 0.56 -1.75 9.41
N ILE A 37 -0.44 -1.37 10.20
CA ILE A 37 -1.26 -2.32 10.97
C ILE A 37 -1.91 -3.33 10.02
N LYS A 38 -2.52 -2.87 8.93
CA LYS A 38 -3.13 -3.76 7.93
C LYS A 38 -2.11 -4.70 7.29
N ALA A 39 -0.91 -4.21 6.99
CA ALA A 39 0.16 -5.03 6.45
C ALA A 39 0.63 -6.08 7.47
N GLN A 40 0.72 -5.74 8.76
CA GLN A 40 1.09 -6.66 9.82
C GLN A 40 0.08 -7.80 9.96
N ASP A 41 -1.22 -7.50 9.93
CA ASP A 41 -2.27 -8.53 9.98
C ASP A 41 -2.14 -9.52 8.81
N ASP A 42 -1.94 -9.00 7.60
CA ASP A 42 -1.79 -9.82 6.41
C ASP A 42 -0.46 -10.61 6.42
N LEU A 43 0.62 -10.05 6.98
CA LEU A 43 1.89 -10.75 7.19
C LEU A 43 1.72 -11.95 8.12
N ASN A 44 0.96 -11.81 9.20
CA ASN A 44 0.68 -12.91 10.11
C ASN A 44 -0.04 -14.08 9.42
N LEU A 45 -0.95 -13.77 8.49
CA LEU A 45 -1.62 -14.80 7.68
C LEU A 45 -0.65 -15.50 6.74
N ILE A 46 0.26 -14.75 6.10
CA ILE A 46 1.30 -15.28 5.22
C ILE A 46 2.25 -16.19 6.02
N ALA A 47 2.73 -15.72 7.17
CA ALA A 47 3.61 -16.50 8.04
C ALA A 47 2.98 -17.83 8.49
N LYS A 48 1.70 -17.79 8.92
CA LYS A 48 0.96 -19.01 9.26
C LYS A 48 0.85 -19.99 8.09
N ALA A 49 0.70 -19.51 6.87
CA ALA A 49 0.64 -20.35 5.69
C ALA A 49 1.99 -21.00 5.38
N ILE A 50 3.09 -20.25 5.54
CA ILE A 50 4.46 -20.77 5.37
C ILE A 50 4.74 -21.87 6.42
N LEU A 51 4.43 -21.61 7.68
CA LEU A 51 4.62 -22.58 8.77
C LEU A 51 3.83 -23.88 8.53
N LYS A 52 2.64 -23.77 7.94
CA LYS A 52 1.84 -24.93 7.54
C LYS A 52 2.29 -25.56 6.21
N LYS A 53 3.44 -25.19 5.68
CA LYS A 53 4.02 -25.67 4.42
C LYS A 53 3.06 -25.57 3.22
N LYS A 54 2.15 -24.59 3.21
CA LYS A 54 1.24 -24.36 2.10
C LYS A 54 2.01 -23.80 0.90
N LYS A 55 1.69 -24.27 -0.30
CA LYS A 55 2.29 -23.73 -1.53
C LYS A 55 1.69 -22.36 -1.82
N LEU A 56 2.52 -21.32 -1.75
CA LEU A 56 2.12 -19.95 -2.07
C LEU A 56 2.07 -19.74 -3.59
N ILE A 57 0.99 -19.15 -4.08
CA ILE A 57 0.81 -18.85 -5.49
C ILE A 57 1.14 -17.38 -5.72
N TYR A 58 2.12 -17.13 -6.57
CA TYR A 58 2.54 -15.78 -6.95
C TYR A 58 1.99 -15.40 -8.33
N VAL A 59 1.75 -14.14 -8.53
CA VAL A 59 1.31 -13.57 -9.81
C VAL A 59 2.43 -12.71 -10.35
N LYS A 60 2.82 -12.96 -11.60
CA LYS A 60 3.86 -12.16 -12.27
C LYS A 60 3.42 -10.71 -12.32
N GLN A 61 4.32 -9.81 -11.97
CA GLN A 61 4.07 -8.38 -12.07
C GLN A 61 4.06 -7.99 -13.56
N PRO A 62 2.92 -7.52 -14.11
CA PRO A 62 2.77 -7.36 -15.57
C PRO A 62 3.57 -6.17 -16.12
N PHE A 63 3.80 -5.17 -15.30
CA PHE A 63 4.58 -3.98 -15.65
C PHE A 63 5.13 -3.33 -14.38
N ILE A 64 6.17 -2.55 -14.53
CA ILE A 64 6.69 -1.70 -13.47
C ILE A 64 5.85 -0.42 -13.46
N GLY A 65 5.18 -0.16 -12.35
CA GLY A 65 4.42 1.08 -12.15
C GLY A 65 5.35 2.31 -12.07
N ARG A 66 4.76 3.47 -11.78
CA ARG A 66 5.53 4.69 -11.57
C ARG A 66 6.40 4.53 -10.32
N SER A 67 7.71 4.77 -10.47
CA SER A 67 8.65 4.79 -9.36
C SER A 67 8.73 6.19 -8.75
N TYR A 68 8.73 6.25 -7.42
CA TYR A 68 8.94 7.47 -6.66
C TYR A 68 10.21 7.30 -5.82
N LEU A 69 11.16 8.17 -6.04
CA LEU A 69 12.38 8.19 -5.23
C LEU A 69 12.12 8.92 -3.92
N THR A 70 12.83 8.54 -2.86
CA THR A 70 12.78 9.24 -1.57
C THR A 70 13.04 10.75 -1.72
N GLN A 71 13.93 11.12 -2.62
CA GLN A 71 14.25 12.52 -2.95
C GLN A 71 13.08 13.28 -3.60
N SER A 72 12.08 12.58 -4.13
CA SER A 72 10.88 13.20 -4.73
C SER A 72 9.93 13.76 -3.68
N PHE A 73 10.02 13.30 -2.43
CA PHE A 73 9.25 13.84 -1.32
C PHE A 73 10.09 14.88 -0.57
N ARG A 74 9.70 16.13 -0.66
CA ARG A 74 10.43 17.28 -0.13
C ARG A 74 9.67 17.93 1.01
N GLY A 75 10.36 18.73 1.84
CA GLY A 75 9.74 19.51 2.92
C GLY A 75 8.60 20.42 2.44
N THR A 76 8.67 20.92 1.20
CA THR A 76 7.59 21.71 0.58
C THR A 76 6.27 20.94 0.47
N HIS A 77 6.30 19.62 0.31
CA HIS A 77 5.09 18.79 0.31
C HIS A 77 4.47 18.72 1.70
N LEU A 78 5.29 18.61 2.74
CA LEU A 78 4.83 18.65 4.14
C LEU A 78 4.17 19.99 4.46
N ILE A 79 4.81 21.10 4.08
CA ILE A 79 4.24 22.45 4.25
C ILE A 79 2.86 22.53 3.61
N GLN A 80 2.71 22.07 2.37
CA GLN A 80 1.41 22.06 1.70
C GLN A 80 0.37 21.20 2.43
N ILE A 81 0.77 20.01 2.92
CA ILE A 81 -0.14 19.13 3.65
C ILE A 81 -0.64 19.79 4.92
N TYR A 82 0.24 20.41 5.70
CA TYR A 82 -0.13 20.98 6.99
C TYR A 82 -0.76 22.37 6.87
N GLU A 83 -0.21 23.26 6.07
CA GLU A 83 -0.73 24.63 5.95
C GLU A 83 -1.97 24.71 5.07
N LYS A 84 -1.93 24.10 3.88
CA LYS A 84 -3.05 24.22 2.93
C LYS A 84 -4.21 23.27 3.26
N PHE A 85 -3.91 22.07 3.73
CA PHE A 85 -4.92 21.03 3.98
C PHE A 85 -5.14 20.75 5.47
N GLN A 86 -4.41 21.39 6.39
CA GLN A 86 -4.51 21.15 7.83
C GLN A 86 -4.43 19.66 8.16
N ASP A 87 -3.51 18.93 7.51
CA ASP A 87 -3.35 17.48 7.58
C ASP A 87 -4.62 16.67 7.20
N LYS A 88 -5.51 17.24 6.38
CA LYS A 88 -6.77 16.60 5.92
C LYS A 88 -6.79 16.40 4.41
N VAL A 89 -5.63 16.20 3.80
CA VAL A 89 -5.50 16.03 2.34
C VAL A 89 -6.36 14.89 1.81
N LEU A 90 -6.39 13.74 2.49
CA LEU A 90 -7.22 12.60 2.09
C LEU A 90 -8.72 12.93 2.20
N GLY A 91 -9.13 13.53 3.32
CA GLY A 91 -10.50 13.96 3.52
C GLY A 91 -10.98 14.93 2.45
N TYR A 92 -10.11 15.82 2.00
CA TYR A 92 -10.40 16.73 0.90
C TYR A 92 -10.72 16.00 -0.41
N PHE A 93 -9.89 15.00 -0.79
CA PHE A 93 -10.11 14.23 -2.02
C PHE A 93 -11.29 13.29 -1.91
N ILE A 94 -11.53 12.67 -0.76
CA ILE A 94 -12.70 11.81 -0.51
C ILE A 94 -13.99 12.63 -0.66
N LYS A 95 -14.07 13.82 -0.04
CA LYS A 95 -15.24 14.70 -0.12
C LYS A 95 -15.50 15.20 -1.54
N LYS A 96 -14.46 15.45 -2.32
CA LYS A 96 -14.60 15.85 -3.73
C LYS A 96 -14.98 14.71 -4.66
N LYS A 97 -15.28 13.52 -4.13
CA LYS A 97 -15.64 12.33 -4.92
C LYS A 97 -14.59 12.04 -6.01
N PHE A 98 -13.33 12.25 -5.67
CA PHE A 98 -12.25 11.92 -6.60
C PHE A 98 -12.34 10.43 -6.95
N ARG A 99 -12.57 10.13 -8.23
CA ARG A 99 -12.71 8.75 -8.68
C ARG A 99 -11.32 8.14 -8.79
N PHE A 100 -10.93 7.40 -7.75
CA PHE A 100 -9.78 6.52 -7.87
C PHE A 100 -10.10 5.38 -8.84
N PRO A 101 -9.16 5.02 -9.72
CA PRO A 101 -9.36 3.87 -10.60
C PRO A 101 -9.60 2.62 -9.75
N LYS A 102 -10.59 1.81 -10.14
CA LYS A 102 -10.83 0.52 -9.49
C LYS A 102 -9.67 -0.40 -9.82
N VAL A 103 -8.79 -0.62 -8.88
CA VAL A 103 -7.65 -1.54 -9.03
C VAL A 103 -8.06 -2.91 -8.51
N LYS A 104 -7.90 -3.94 -9.34
CA LYS A 104 -8.09 -5.33 -8.92
C LYS A 104 -6.90 -5.77 -8.10
N LEU A 105 -7.10 -5.90 -6.79
CA LEU A 105 -6.06 -6.35 -5.88
C LEU A 105 -5.76 -7.83 -6.04
N ILE A 106 -4.48 -8.17 -6.04
CA ILE A 106 -4.01 -9.54 -5.97
C ILE A 106 -4.17 -10.03 -4.53
N LYS A 107 -4.97 -11.05 -4.32
CA LYS A 107 -5.17 -11.67 -3.02
C LYS A 107 -4.44 -12.99 -2.96
N MET A 108 -3.80 -13.23 -1.82
CA MET A 108 -3.09 -14.44 -1.50
C MET A 108 -3.95 -15.68 -1.75
N LYS A 109 -3.38 -16.65 -2.47
CA LYS A 109 -3.99 -17.96 -2.73
C LYS A 109 -3.00 -19.06 -2.31
N PHE A 110 -3.56 -20.16 -1.85
CA PHE A 110 -2.79 -21.35 -1.46
C PHE A 110 -3.25 -22.57 -2.25
N LYS A 111 -2.32 -23.52 -2.45
CA LYS A 111 -2.62 -24.91 -2.82
C LYS A 111 -2.13 -25.82 -1.71
#